data_10ef779216d170be7dcc6ca7a6cd5e0a
#
_entry.id   10ef779216d170be7dcc6ca7a6cd5e0a
#
_cell.length_a   1.000
_cell.length_b   1.000
_cell.length_c   1.000
_cell.angle_alpha   90.00
_cell.angle_beta   90.00
_cell.angle_gamma   90.00
#
_symmetry.space_group_name_H-M   'P 1'
#
loop_
_entity.id
_entity.type
_entity.pdbx_description
1 polymer ?
#
loop_
_entity_poly.entity_id
_entity_poly.type
_entity_poly.pdbx_seq_one_letter_code
_entity_poly.pdbx_strand_id
1 'polypeptide(L)'
;MRACPKIGPAISPVIFMLLVASLLFLGITGELAAQTAPAGEAVVAWHVTIAPTWFDPSTAPAQITPFGILFALHDALVRPLPGKGKMSPSLAESWTESADGLTYEFKLRRDLKFHNGDPITAEDVKFSYERYRGAGAKEIQAHVKQIDIIDPLTVRFRLTEPWPDFMTFYGTTATAAGIVVPKNYVTQVGDEGFRKHPIGAGPYKFVSHKPGVEVVVEAYTGYWRRVPNVKRFVMKSVPEGTTRVAMLKKGEADIAFALDGEDALNVKRDSRLQLVPSKHASIYWIEFADQWDPKSPWHDRRLRLAVNQALDRQAINEVSCLGYCPPAGVIVPRVMEFALQATPMPYDPQKARQLLAEAGYPNGIDAGDFVPTPPFVTTAEAATNYLGAVGIRTKMRLMERAAFLAAWREKKLRGLFMAAVGNSGNAASRVEAFMFSKGTNAYGGYPDLDDLFHQQARERDTSKREAMLFRIQQMSIDRVMFAPIMDYRTLRGVGPRVAEHMLDSMHLIPFPSYEDVKLKAQ
;
A
#
# COMPACT_ATOMS: atom_id res chain seq x y z
N MET A 1 -88.36 35.50 17.75
CA MET A 1 -88.75 34.18 17.27
C MET A 1 -87.47 33.36 17.16
N ARG A 2 -87.46 32.24 17.81
CA ARG A 2 -86.27 31.40 18.07
C ARG A 2 -85.98 30.52 16.87
N ALA A 3 -84.73 30.40 16.45
CA ALA A 3 -84.27 29.36 15.57
C ALA A 3 -83.11 28.57 16.23
N CYS A 4 -83.30 27.27 16.31
CA CYS A 4 -82.48 26.28 16.91
C CYS A 4 -81.35 25.85 15.98
N PRO A 5 -80.07 25.58 16.43
CA PRO A 5 -79.03 25.09 15.59
C PRO A 5 -79.08 23.56 15.47
N LYS A 6 -78.79 23.06 14.25
CA LYS A 6 -78.61 21.62 13.99
C LYS A 6 -77.23 21.13 14.44
N ILE A 7 -77.24 20.11 15.28
CA ILE A 7 -76.08 19.37 15.71
C ILE A 7 -75.71 18.31 14.65
N GLY A 8 -74.52 18.40 14.03
CA GLY A 8 -74.00 17.34 13.17
C GLY A 8 -73.32 16.25 14.03
N PRO A 9 -73.19 15.01 13.55
CA PRO A 9 -72.68 13.91 14.36
C PRO A 9 -71.17 14.06 14.63
N ALA A 10 -70.78 14.00 15.91
CA ALA A 10 -69.40 13.97 16.36
C ALA A 10 -68.76 12.61 16.03
N ILE A 11 -67.70 12.63 15.26
CA ILE A 11 -66.86 11.45 15.00
C ILE A 11 -66.15 11.07 16.29
N SER A 12 -66.29 9.83 16.74
CA SER A 12 -65.69 9.28 17.94
C SER A 12 -64.14 9.38 17.90
N PRO A 13 -63.47 9.85 18.93
CA PRO A 13 -62.02 9.96 18.99
C PRO A 13 -61.27 8.62 18.77
N VAL A 14 -61.93 7.48 18.96
CA VAL A 14 -61.37 6.14 18.73
C VAL A 14 -61.19 5.85 17.25
N ILE A 15 -62.11 6.37 16.36
CA ILE A 15 -61.97 6.18 14.90
C ILE A 15 -60.85 7.05 14.33
N PHE A 16 -60.59 8.23 14.90
CA PHE A 16 -59.50 9.10 14.48
C PHE A 16 -58.12 8.52 14.88
N MET A 17 -58.03 7.84 16.03
CA MET A 17 -56.81 7.20 16.49
C MET A 17 -56.45 5.95 15.66
N LEU A 18 -57.41 5.19 15.17
CA LEU A 18 -57.20 4.03 14.30
C LEU A 18 -56.80 4.43 12.87
N LEU A 19 -57.30 5.57 12.35
CA LEU A 19 -56.91 6.10 11.02
C LEU A 19 -55.50 6.70 11.03
N VAL A 20 -55.06 7.33 12.12
CA VAL A 20 -53.70 7.85 12.28
C VAL A 20 -52.67 6.71 12.49
N ALA A 21 -53.05 5.64 13.20
CA ALA A 21 -52.18 4.46 13.35
C ALA A 21 -52.00 3.69 12.04
N SER A 22 -52.99 3.66 11.14
CA SER A 22 -52.89 3.03 9.82
C SER A 22 -52.05 3.85 8.82
N LEU A 23 -51.98 5.18 8.96
CA LEU A 23 -51.11 6.05 8.15
C LEU A 23 -49.66 6.07 8.60
N LEU A 24 -49.35 5.71 9.85
CA LEU A 24 -47.97 5.59 10.38
C LEU A 24 -47.30 4.25 10.03
N PHE A 25 -48.05 3.23 9.59
CA PHE A 25 -47.51 1.93 9.16
C PHE A 25 -47.20 1.84 7.67
N LEU A 26 -47.57 2.83 6.84
CA LEU A 26 -47.29 2.87 5.40
C LEU A 26 -46.02 3.67 5.02
N GLY A 27 -45.22 4.12 6.00
CA GLY A 27 -44.04 4.98 5.77
C GLY A 27 -42.68 4.33 5.97
N ILE A 28 -42.58 3.01 6.25
CA ILE A 28 -41.28 2.31 6.41
C ILE A 28 -41.24 1.07 5.52
N THR A 29 -41.53 1.24 4.24
CA THR A 29 -40.92 0.40 3.24
C THR A 29 -39.59 1.08 2.86
N GLY A 30 -38.59 0.98 3.73
CA GLY A 30 -37.23 1.16 3.29
C GLY A 30 -37.08 0.20 2.11
N GLU A 31 -36.85 0.71 0.90
CA GLU A 31 -36.34 -0.08 -0.19
C GLU A 31 -35.09 -0.81 0.31
N LEU A 32 -35.25 -2.06 0.75
CA LEU A 32 -34.14 -3.00 0.65
C LEU A 32 -33.82 -3.03 -0.84
N ALA A 33 -32.90 -2.17 -1.28
CA ALA A 33 -32.31 -2.27 -2.60
C ALA A 33 -31.84 -3.72 -2.74
N ALA A 34 -32.58 -4.52 -3.50
CA ALA A 34 -32.22 -5.91 -3.74
C ALA A 34 -30.79 -5.89 -4.27
N GLN A 35 -29.87 -6.43 -3.50
CA GLN A 35 -28.46 -6.48 -3.88
C GLN A 35 -28.38 -7.27 -5.18
N THR A 36 -28.04 -6.61 -6.29
CA THR A 36 -27.97 -7.25 -7.60
C THR A 36 -26.94 -8.37 -7.56
N ALA A 37 -27.27 -9.51 -8.15
CA ALA A 37 -26.32 -10.62 -8.24
C ALA A 37 -25.05 -10.18 -8.98
N PRO A 38 -23.87 -10.71 -8.60
CA PRO A 38 -22.63 -10.41 -9.30
C PRO A 38 -22.72 -10.70 -10.79
N ALA A 39 -22.32 -9.74 -11.64
CA ALA A 39 -22.42 -9.87 -13.09
C ALA A 39 -21.13 -9.48 -13.82
N GLY A 40 -20.92 -10.05 -15.00
CA GLY A 40 -19.80 -9.70 -15.88
C GLY A 40 -18.44 -10.19 -15.40
N GLU A 41 -17.45 -9.94 -16.27
CA GLU A 41 -16.03 -10.23 -16.03
C GLU A 41 -15.21 -8.96 -16.27
N ALA A 42 -14.31 -8.63 -15.32
CA ALA A 42 -13.36 -7.55 -15.44
C ALA A 42 -11.95 -8.11 -15.59
N VAL A 43 -11.17 -7.52 -16.50
CA VAL A 43 -9.78 -7.89 -16.78
C VAL A 43 -8.85 -6.80 -16.29
N VAL A 44 -7.89 -7.17 -15.43
CA VAL A 44 -6.86 -6.28 -14.90
C VAL A 44 -5.50 -6.69 -15.47
N ALA A 45 -4.87 -5.82 -16.26
CA ALA A 45 -3.54 -6.04 -16.81
C ALA A 45 -2.47 -5.53 -15.83
N TRP A 46 -1.71 -6.46 -15.24
CA TRP A 46 -0.65 -6.20 -14.27
C TRP A 46 0.70 -6.02 -14.96
N HIS A 47 1.50 -5.11 -14.44
CA HIS A 47 2.84 -4.76 -14.94
C HIS A 47 3.95 -5.75 -14.55
N VAL A 48 3.62 -6.82 -13.84
CA VAL A 48 4.57 -7.83 -13.34
C VAL A 48 3.97 -9.22 -13.45
N THR A 49 4.82 -10.23 -13.40
CA THR A 49 4.41 -11.63 -13.27
C THR A 49 3.85 -11.88 -11.87
N ILE A 50 2.67 -12.50 -11.80
CA ILE A 50 2.02 -12.87 -10.55
C ILE A 50 2.63 -14.20 -10.07
N ALA A 51 3.19 -14.20 -8.85
CA ALA A 51 3.82 -15.36 -8.25
C ALA A 51 2.87 -16.10 -7.28
N PRO A 52 2.89 -17.45 -7.21
CA PRO A 52 2.06 -18.23 -6.28
C PRO A 52 2.27 -17.85 -4.80
N THR A 53 3.46 -17.38 -4.44
CA THR A 53 3.77 -16.90 -3.09
C THR A 53 2.92 -15.70 -2.67
N TRP A 54 2.27 -15.01 -3.61
CA TRP A 54 1.38 -13.88 -3.33
C TRP A 54 -0.03 -14.29 -2.89
N PHE A 55 -0.33 -15.59 -2.92
CA PHE A 55 -1.62 -16.10 -2.44
C PHE A 55 -1.59 -16.44 -0.95
N ASP A 56 -0.39 -16.51 -0.36
CA ASP A 56 -0.19 -16.83 1.04
C ASP A 56 0.28 -15.59 1.83
N PRO A 57 -0.56 -15.04 2.72
CA PRO A 57 -0.20 -13.88 3.52
C PRO A 57 0.99 -14.12 4.46
N SER A 58 1.23 -15.37 4.88
CA SER A 58 2.27 -15.69 5.87
C SER A 58 3.70 -15.33 5.44
N THR A 59 3.94 -15.24 4.14
CA THR A 59 5.26 -14.93 3.55
C THR A 59 5.24 -13.65 2.72
N ALA A 60 4.21 -12.82 2.87
CA ALA A 60 4.06 -11.60 2.08
C ALA A 60 5.28 -10.67 2.26
N PRO A 61 5.90 -10.21 1.16
CA PRO A 61 7.04 -9.30 1.22
C PRO A 61 6.59 -7.86 1.54
N ALA A 62 7.54 -7.01 1.93
CA ALA A 62 7.31 -5.57 2.15
C ALA A 62 7.09 -4.80 0.83
N GLN A 63 6.26 -5.32 -0.06
CA GLN A 63 5.93 -4.76 -1.36
C GLN A 63 4.41 -4.65 -1.51
N ILE A 64 3.97 -3.53 -2.08
CA ILE A 64 2.53 -3.27 -2.21
C ILE A 64 1.83 -4.19 -3.22
N THR A 65 2.53 -4.63 -4.28
CA THR A 65 1.91 -5.35 -5.41
C THR A 65 1.19 -6.65 -4.99
N PRO A 66 1.75 -7.54 -4.13
CA PRO A 66 1.06 -8.73 -3.66
C PRO A 66 -0.29 -8.46 -2.98
N PHE A 67 -0.42 -7.29 -2.33
CA PHE A 67 -1.67 -6.93 -1.64
C PHE A 67 -2.86 -6.72 -2.59
N GLY A 68 -2.60 -6.43 -3.88
CA GLY A 68 -3.65 -6.43 -4.90
C GLY A 68 -4.31 -7.79 -5.11
N ILE A 69 -3.61 -8.89 -4.82
CA ILE A 69 -4.18 -10.25 -4.84
C ILE A 69 -4.69 -10.63 -3.45
N LEU A 70 -3.91 -10.34 -2.41
CA LEU A 70 -4.26 -10.69 -1.04
C LEU A 70 -5.61 -10.09 -0.62
N PHE A 71 -5.90 -8.83 -0.96
CA PHE A 71 -7.19 -8.22 -0.62
C PHE A 71 -8.38 -8.67 -1.47
N ALA A 72 -8.15 -9.32 -2.61
CA ALA A 72 -9.21 -10.02 -3.31
C ALA A 72 -9.58 -11.33 -2.60
N LEU A 73 -8.56 -12.09 -2.12
CA LEU A 73 -8.72 -13.44 -1.59
C LEU A 73 -8.96 -13.48 -0.07
N HIS A 74 -8.38 -12.53 0.68
CA HIS A 74 -8.31 -12.58 2.14
C HIS A 74 -8.86 -11.33 2.79
N ASP A 75 -9.12 -11.43 4.08
CA ASP A 75 -9.44 -10.31 4.93
C ASP A 75 -8.63 -10.36 6.23
N ALA A 76 -8.54 -9.22 6.93
CA ALA A 76 -7.77 -9.05 8.14
C ALA A 76 -8.66 -8.68 9.32
N LEU A 77 -8.16 -8.75 10.56
CA LEU A 77 -8.90 -8.28 11.73
C LEU A 77 -9.30 -6.81 11.57
N VAL A 78 -8.33 -6.01 11.15
CA VAL A 78 -8.49 -4.57 10.88
C VAL A 78 -7.75 -4.22 9.60
N ARG A 79 -8.30 -3.30 8.82
CA ARG A 79 -7.69 -2.82 7.57
C ARG A 79 -8.28 -1.48 7.15
N PRO A 80 -7.63 -0.71 6.26
CA PRO A 80 -8.30 0.41 5.61
C PRO A 80 -9.50 -0.08 4.82
N LEU A 81 -10.65 0.59 4.99
CA LEU A 81 -11.86 0.35 4.21
C LEU A 81 -12.28 1.63 3.48
N PRO A 82 -13.03 1.55 2.37
CA PRO A 82 -13.48 2.72 1.63
C PRO A 82 -14.18 3.75 2.52
N GLY A 83 -13.67 4.99 2.52
CA GLY A 83 -14.23 6.11 3.28
C GLY A 83 -14.10 6.03 4.80
N LYS A 84 -13.37 5.06 5.35
CA LYS A 84 -13.24 4.84 6.80
C LYS A 84 -11.89 5.26 7.42
N GLY A 85 -11.00 5.89 6.64
CA GLY A 85 -9.70 6.36 7.13
C GLY A 85 -8.61 5.30 7.15
N LYS A 86 -7.61 5.48 8.04
CA LYS A 86 -6.37 4.70 8.05
C LYS A 86 -6.58 3.25 8.45
N MET A 87 -7.41 3.01 9.46
CA MET A 87 -7.67 1.69 10.01
C MET A 87 -9.13 1.58 10.45
N SER A 88 -9.75 0.45 10.16
CA SER A 88 -11.16 0.21 10.47
C SER A 88 -11.37 -1.23 10.92
N PRO A 89 -12.40 -1.49 11.74
CA PRO A 89 -12.87 -2.84 12.02
C PRO A 89 -13.21 -3.57 10.72
N SER A 90 -12.65 -4.78 10.54
CA SER A 90 -12.90 -5.65 9.38
C SER A 90 -13.46 -6.99 9.87
N LEU A 91 -12.69 -8.07 9.94
CA LEU A 91 -13.15 -9.31 10.60
C LEU A 91 -13.41 -9.11 12.10
N ALA A 92 -12.63 -8.25 12.76
CA ALA A 92 -13.01 -7.75 14.08
C ALA A 92 -14.14 -6.71 13.95
N GLU A 93 -15.16 -6.77 14.80
CA GLU A 93 -16.18 -5.72 14.91
C GLU A 93 -15.67 -4.53 15.71
N SER A 94 -14.74 -4.77 16.65
CA SER A 94 -14.11 -3.76 17.51
C SER A 94 -12.77 -4.25 18.05
N TRP A 95 -11.99 -3.31 18.57
CA TRP A 95 -10.81 -3.60 19.40
C TRP A 95 -10.66 -2.56 20.49
N THR A 96 -9.94 -2.92 21.56
CA THR A 96 -9.57 -2.03 22.65
C THR A 96 -8.07 -2.13 22.92
N GLU A 97 -7.48 -1.02 23.34
CA GLU A 97 -6.13 -0.94 23.89
C GLU A 97 -6.21 -0.64 25.39
N SER A 98 -5.41 -1.34 26.19
CA SER A 98 -5.32 -1.09 27.64
C SER A 98 -4.64 0.26 27.92
N ALA A 99 -4.95 0.86 29.08
CA ALA A 99 -4.41 2.16 29.46
C ALA A 99 -2.86 2.18 29.55
N ASP A 100 -2.24 1.05 29.85
CA ASP A 100 -0.78 0.90 29.87
C ASP A 100 -0.16 0.61 28.50
N GLY A 101 -0.98 0.38 27.46
CA GLY A 101 -0.52 0.06 26.10
C GLY A 101 0.06 -1.33 25.93
N LEU A 102 -0.14 -2.22 26.92
CA LEU A 102 0.42 -3.58 26.91
C LEU A 102 -0.53 -4.64 26.36
N THR A 103 -1.79 -4.29 26.12
CA THR A 103 -2.81 -5.26 25.72
C THR A 103 -3.70 -4.70 24.62
N TYR A 104 -3.88 -5.48 23.56
CA TYR A 104 -4.88 -5.25 22.51
C TYR A 104 -5.84 -6.41 22.49
N GLU A 105 -7.14 -6.14 22.60
CA GLU A 105 -8.19 -7.15 22.54
C GLU A 105 -9.08 -6.89 21.33
N PHE A 106 -9.27 -7.93 20.51
CA PHE A 106 -10.09 -7.88 19.30
C PHE A 106 -11.29 -8.78 19.47
N LYS A 107 -12.47 -8.26 19.13
CA LYS A 107 -13.72 -9.00 19.12
C LYS A 107 -14.14 -9.27 17.68
N LEU A 108 -14.22 -10.54 17.28
CA LEU A 108 -14.64 -10.96 15.94
C LEU A 108 -16.14 -10.73 15.74
N ARG A 109 -16.52 -10.45 14.51
CA ARG A 109 -17.92 -10.47 14.09
C ARG A 109 -18.47 -11.88 14.23
N ARG A 110 -19.76 -11.98 14.50
CA ARG A 110 -20.46 -13.28 14.48
C ARG A 110 -20.70 -13.75 13.04
N ASP A 111 -20.87 -15.06 12.87
CA ASP A 111 -21.26 -15.70 11.60
C ASP A 111 -20.31 -15.50 10.41
N LEU A 112 -19.06 -15.10 10.67
CA LEU A 112 -18.02 -15.02 9.66
C LEU A 112 -17.63 -16.43 9.17
N LYS A 113 -17.43 -16.55 7.85
CA LYS A 113 -17.03 -17.80 7.22
C LYS A 113 -15.90 -17.58 6.22
N PHE A 114 -15.01 -18.55 6.16
CA PHE A 114 -14.07 -18.70 5.04
C PHE A 114 -14.77 -19.15 3.75
N HIS A 115 -14.06 -19.10 2.64
CA HIS A 115 -14.58 -19.50 1.33
C HIS A 115 -15.06 -20.95 1.26
N ASN A 116 -14.53 -21.85 2.09
CA ASN A 116 -14.96 -23.24 2.20
C ASN A 116 -16.15 -23.47 3.14
N GLY A 117 -16.65 -22.41 3.77
CA GLY A 117 -17.78 -22.45 4.68
C GLY A 117 -17.44 -22.64 6.16
N ASP A 118 -16.18 -22.91 6.50
CA ASP A 118 -15.73 -23.02 7.89
C ASP A 118 -15.91 -21.70 8.62
N PRO A 119 -16.30 -21.71 9.91
CA PRO A 119 -16.40 -20.49 10.72
C PRO A 119 -15.01 -19.91 10.99
N ILE A 120 -14.93 -18.58 11.10
CA ILE A 120 -13.73 -17.86 11.51
C ILE A 120 -13.74 -17.69 13.01
N THR A 121 -12.67 -18.11 13.70
CA THR A 121 -12.55 -18.10 15.14
C THR A 121 -11.25 -17.43 15.62
N ALA A 122 -11.14 -17.19 16.92
CA ALA A 122 -9.92 -16.70 17.56
C ALA A 122 -8.73 -17.65 17.40
N GLU A 123 -8.99 -18.97 17.22
CA GLU A 123 -7.95 -19.97 16.91
C GLU A 123 -7.29 -19.72 15.54
N ASP A 124 -8.08 -19.32 14.53
CA ASP A 124 -7.57 -18.99 13.21
C ASP A 124 -6.70 -17.71 13.24
N VAL A 125 -7.09 -16.73 14.05
CA VAL A 125 -6.33 -15.50 14.27
C VAL A 125 -4.97 -15.80 14.89
N LYS A 126 -4.95 -16.56 15.99
CA LYS A 126 -3.72 -16.98 16.67
C LYS A 126 -2.81 -17.78 15.75
N PHE A 127 -3.36 -18.77 15.06
CA PHE A 127 -2.64 -19.59 14.09
C PHE A 127 -2.02 -18.76 12.97
N SER A 128 -2.77 -17.82 12.39
CA SER A 128 -2.30 -16.97 11.30
C SER A 128 -1.11 -16.11 11.74
N TYR A 129 -1.17 -15.53 12.94
CA TYR A 129 -0.08 -14.79 13.54
C TYR A 129 1.15 -15.68 13.79
N GLU A 130 0.99 -16.82 14.45
CA GLU A 130 2.10 -17.72 14.80
C GLU A 130 2.81 -18.29 13.57
N ARG A 131 2.07 -18.42 12.46
CA ARG A 131 2.58 -18.86 11.16
C ARG A 131 3.29 -17.73 10.40
N TYR A 132 3.10 -16.46 10.77
CA TYR A 132 3.59 -15.31 9.99
C TYR A 132 5.11 -15.22 9.96
N ARG A 133 5.71 -15.11 8.75
CA ARG A 133 7.16 -14.99 8.48
C ARG A 133 7.45 -13.90 7.43
N GLY A 134 6.44 -13.09 7.09
CA GLY A 134 6.52 -12.04 6.08
C GLY A 134 7.24 -10.77 6.56
N ALA A 135 6.96 -9.68 5.87
CA ALA A 135 7.53 -8.37 6.20
C ALA A 135 7.21 -7.95 7.65
N GLY A 136 8.20 -7.43 8.38
CA GLY A 136 8.03 -6.99 9.76
C GLY A 136 7.84 -8.13 10.78
N ALA A 137 7.93 -9.40 10.38
CA ALA A 137 7.68 -10.53 11.28
C ALA A 137 8.56 -10.50 12.53
N LYS A 138 9.86 -10.20 12.39
CA LYS A 138 10.79 -10.12 13.52
C LYS A 138 10.39 -9.04 14.50
N GLU A 139 10.02 -7.87 13.98
CA GLU A 139 9.61 -6.71 14.77
C GLU A 139 8.32 -7.01 15.54
N ILE A 140 7.30 -7.52 14.85
CA ILE A 140 6.02 -7.89 15.48
C ILE A 140 6.24 -8.97 16.56
N GLN A 141 7.03 -10.01 16.26
CA GLN A 141 7.28 -11.11 17.18
C GLN A 141 8.13 -10.70 18.39
N ALA A 142 9.03 -9.71 18.24
CA ALA A 142 9.80 -9.16 19.36
C ALA A 142 8.93 -8.42 20.37
N HIS A 143 7.87 -7.75 19.89
CA HIS A 143 6.96 -6.96 20.74
C HIS A 143 5.76 -7.74 21.27
N VAL A 144 5.30 -8.80 20.60
CA VAL A 144 4.17 -9.62 21.08
C VAL A 144 4.67 -10.75 21.94
N LYS A 145 4.37 -10.68 23.24
CA LYS A 145 4.74 -11.68 24.24
C LYS A 145 3.88 -12.93 24.17
N GLN A 146 2.57 -12.76 23.97
CA GLN A 146 1.59 -13.84 24.08
C GLN A 146 0.28 -13.46 23.38
N ILE A 147 -0.42 -14.48 22.86
CA ILE A 147 -1.78 -14.35 22.34
C ILE A 147 -2.68 -15.31 23.09
N ASP A 148 -3.67 -14.73 23.78
CA ASP A 148 -4.67 -15.47 24.55
C ASP A 148 -5.97 -15.59 23.74
N ILE A 149 -6.55 -16.77 23.72
CA ILE A 149 -7.92 -16.98 23.27
C ILE A 149 -8.81 -16.87 24.49
N ILE A 150 -9.62 -15.80 24.54
CA ILE A 150 -10.53 -15.56 25.66
C ILE A 150 -11.80 -16.37 25.51
N ASP A 151 -12.34 -16.38 24.29
CA ASP A 151 -13.47 -17.20 23.84
C ASP A 151 -13.36 -17.40 22.31
N PRO A 152 -14.25 -18.17 21.66
CA PRO A 152 -14.16 -18.41 20.21
C PRO A 152 -14.16 -17.17 19.32
N LEU A 153 -14.65 -16.02 19.82
CA LEU A 153 -14.75 -14.74 19.07
C LEU A 153 -13.87 -13.63 19.64
N THR A 154 -13.09 -13.88 20.71
CA THR A 154 -12.29 -12.86 21.37
C THR A 154 -10.84 -13.30 21.50
N VAL A 155 -9.92 -12.54 20.91
CA VAL A 155 -8.47 -12.75 20.97
C VAL A 155 -7.77 -11.56 21.60
N ARG A 156 -6.79 -11.81 22.47
CA ARG A 156 -6.03 -10.80 23.18
C ARG A 156 -4.54 -10.95 22.91
N PHE A 157 -3.92 -9.87 22.42
CA PHE A 157 -2.48 -9.75 22.26
C PHE A 157 -1.89 -9.07 23.47
N ARG A 158 -0.86 -9.68 24.08
CA ARG A 158 -0.07 -9.07 25.16
C ARG A 158 1.29 -8.70 24.62
N LEU A 159 1.68 -7.45 24.81
CA LEU A 159 2.97 -6.91 24.38
C LEU A 159 4.01 -7.04 25.49
N THR A 160 5.28 -7.05 25.11
CA THR A 160 6.43 -7.03 26.03
C THR A 160 6.65 -5.65 26.64
N GLU A 161 6.35 -4.60 25.85
CA GLU A 161 6.42 -3.19 26.21
C GLU A 161 5.36 -2.42 25.41
N PRO A 162 4.97 -1.20 25.81
CA PRO A 162 4.07 -0.37 25.01
C PRO A 162 4.68 -0.10 23.63
N TRP A 163 3.92 -0.40 22.58
CA TRP A 163 4.39 -0.25 21.21
C TRP A 163 3.34 0.49 20.35
N PRO A 164 3.48 1.83 20.20
CA PRO A 164 2.51 2.65 19.46
C PRO A 164 2.30 2.21 18.01
N ASP A 165 3.28 1.51 17.41
CA ASP A 165 3.20 1.01 16.03
C ASP A 165 2.54 -0.37 15.90
N PHE A 166 2.05 -0.97 16.99
CA PHE A 166 1.44 -2.30 16.91
C PHE A 166 0.39 -2.38 15.79
N MET A 167 -0.59 -1.46 15.79
CA MET A 167 -1.64 -1.43 14.77
C MET A 167 -1.10 -1.09 13.37
N THR A 168 -0.04 -0.30 13.28
CA THR A 168 0.63 0.03 12.01
C THR A 168 1.23 -1.23 11.37
N PHE A 169 1.89 -2.06 12.15
CA PHE A 169 2.51 -3.29 11.65
C PHE A 169 1.51 -4.44 11.53
N TYR A 170 0.59 -4.59 12.48
CA TYR A 170 -0.36 -5.70 12.48
C TYR A 170 -1.54 -5.50 11.53
N GLY A 171 -2.02 -4.28 11.36
CA GLY A 171 -3.26 -3.97 10.63
C GLY A 171 -3.10 -3.29 9.28
N THR A 172 -1.89 -3.14 8.74
CA THR A 172 -1.64 -2.37 7.52
C THR A 172 -1.24 -3.23 6.32
N THR A 173 -1.20 -2.58 5.13
CA THR A 173 -0.63 -3.17 3.92
C THR A 173 0.90 -3.30 3.97
N ALA A 174 1.57 -2.73 4.98
CA ALA A 174 3.01 -2.88 5.19
C ALA A 174 3.38 -4.31 5.49
N THR A 175 2.52 -4.98 6.23
CA THR A 175 2.63 -6.38 6.59
C THR A 175 1.30 -7.07 6.34
N ALA A 176 1.31 -8.36 6.15
CA ALA A 176 0.10 -9.17 6.06
C ALA A 176 -0.21 -9.90 7.38
N ALA A 177 0.40 -9.47 8.50
CA ALA A 177 0.34 -10.17 9.78
C ALA A 177 -1.08 -10.27 10.36
N GLY A 178 -1.93 -9.28 10.08
CA GLY A 178 -3.33 -9.27 10.53
C GLY A 178 -4.31 -10.04 9.63
N ILE A 179 -3.84 -10.58 8.50
CA ILE A 179 -4.69 -11.39 7.60
C ILE A 179 -4.92 -12.78 8.22
N VAL A 180 -6.18 -13.23 8.21
CA VAL A 180 -6.60 -14.47 8.83
C VAL A 180 -6.82 -15.57 7.78
N VAL A 181 -6.26 -16.76 8.02
CA VAL A 181 -6.38 -17.95 7.17
C VAL A 181 -6.94 -19.12 7.97
N PRO A 182 -7.64 -20.09 7.32
CA PRO A 182 -8.28 -21.22 8.02
C PRO A 182 -7.25 -22.21 8.54
N LYS A 183 -7.09 -22.28 9.88
CA LYS A 183 -6.14 -23.17 10.58
C LYS A 183 -6.27 -24.63 10.14
N ASN A 184 -7.48 -25.18 10.18
CA ASN A 184 -7.70 -26.59 9.88
C ASN A 184 -7.30 -26.94 8.45
N TYR A 185 -7.72 -26.12 7.48
CA TYR A 185 -7.38 -26.34 6.08
C TYR A 185 -5.87 -26.22 5.83
N VAL A 186 -5.22 -25.16 6.34
CA VAL A 186 -3.77 -24.98 6.17
C VAL A 186 -2.99 -26.12 6.81
N THR A 187 -3.40 -26.58 7.99
CA THR A 187 -2.77 -27.71 8.67
C THR A 187 -2.92 -29.01 7.86
N GLN A 188 -4.07 -29.21 7.21
CA GLN A 188 -4.34 -30.37 6.38
C GLN A 188 -3.52 -30.42 5.09
N VAL A 189 -3.43 -29.28 4.36
CA VAL A 189 -2.81 -29.26 3.02
C VAL A 189 -1.35 -28.81 3.02
N GLY A 190 -0.88 -28.24 4.13
CA GLY A 190 0.44 -27.62 4.25
C GLY A 190 0.58 -26.32 3.46
N ASP A 191 1.73 -25.64 3.61
CA ASP A 191 2.01 -24.34 2.97
C ASP A 191 1.97 -24.42 1.45
N GLU A 192 2.48 -25.50 0.87
CA GLU A 192 2.50 -25.67 -0.59
C GLU A 192 1.10 -25.92 -1.15
N GLY A 193 0.31 -26.76 -0.49
CA GLY A 193 -1.09 -27.00 -0.85
C GLY A 193 -1.91 -25.72 -0.75
N PHE A 194 -1.71 -24.93 0.32
CA PHE A 194 -2.37 -23.66 0.50
C PHE A 194 -2.03 -22.64 -0.62
N ARG A 195 -0.76 -22.56 -1.06
CA ARG A 195 -0.37 -21.70 -2.17
C ARG A 195 -0.95 -22.12 -3.51
N LYS A 196 -1.22 -23.42 -3.71
CA LYS A 196 -1.87 -23.93 -4.94
C LYS A 196 -3.38 -23.67 -4.94
N HIS A 197 -4.01 -23.78 -3.79
CA HIS A 197 -5.46 -23.64 -3.61
C HIS A 197 -5.77 -22.78 -2.38
N PRO A 198 -5.54 -21.44 -2.43
CA PRO A 198 -5.75 -20.58 -1.29
C PRO A 198 -7.23 -20.47 -0.92
N ILE A 199 -7.53 -20.59 0.35
CA ILE A 199 -8.83 -20.32 0.95
C ILE A 199 -8.68 -19.13 1.89
N GLY A 200 -9.50 -18.10 1.68
CA GLY A 200 -9.51 -16.89 2.49
C GLY A 200 -10.90 -16.49 2.95
N ALA A 201 -11.01 -15.26 3.43
CA ALA A 201 -12.24 -14.62 3.89
C ALA A 201 -12.56 -13.33 3.10
N GLY A 202 -11.87 -13.11 1.99
CA GLY A 202 -12.02 -11.92 1.16
C GLY A 202 -13.25 -11.93 0.26
N PRO A 203 -13.45 -10.84 -0.51
CA PRO A 203 -14.63 -10.71 -1.38
C PRO A 203 -14.64 -11.67 -2.57
N TYR A 204 -13.52 -12.28 -2.93
CA TYR A 204 -13.41 -13.19 -4.06
C TYR A 204 -12.74 -14.50 -3.67
N LYS A 205 -13.23 -15.62 -4.24
CA LYS A 205 -12.65 -16.95 -4.13
C LYS A 205 -11.66 -17.20 -5.27
N PHE A 206 -10.58 -17.90 -4.96
CA PHE A 206 -9.64 -18.39 -5.96
C PHE A 206 -10.30 -19.42 -6.89
N VAL A 207 -10.09 -19.28 -8.19
CA VAL A 207 -10.57 -20.22 -9.21
C VAL A 207 -9.40 -20.97 -9.85
N SER A 208 -8.43 -20.21 -10.40
CA SER A 208 -7.29 -20.83 -11.09
C SER A 208 -6.11 -19.89 -11.17
N HIS A 209 -4.93 -20.46 -11.35
CA HIS A 209 -3.69 -19.76 -11.66
C HIS A 209 -2.97 -20.47 -12.81
N LYS A 210 -2.66 -19.72 -13.86
CA LYS A 210 -1.74 -20.12 -14.93
C LYS A 210 -0.45 -19.35 -14.75
N PRO A 211 0.65 -20.00 -14.29
CA PRO A 211 1.91 -19.32 -14.01
C PRO A 211 2.40 -18.43 -15.17
N GLY A 212 2.76 -17.19 -14.87
CA GLY A 212 3.22 -16.23 -15.86
C GLY A 212 2.12 -15.64 -16.76
N VAL A 213 0.89 -16.12 -16.67
CA VAL A 213 -0.22 -15.72 -17.56
C VAL A 213 -1.30 -14.97 -16.79
N GLU A 214 -2.01 -15.66 -15.89
CA GLU A 214 -3.18 -15.08 -15.23
C GLU A 214 -3.55 -15.75 -13.91
N VAL A 215 -4.26 -15.01 -13.07
CA VAL A 215 -5.03 -15.51 -11.92
C VAL A 215 -6.49 -15.17 -12.14
N VAL A 216 -7.37 -16.12 -11.87
CA VAL A 216 -8.82 -15.96 -11.95
C VAL A 216 -9.43 -16.09 -10.57
N VAL A 217 -10.27 -15.12 -10.21
CA VAL A 217 -11.03 -15.13 -8.96
C VAL A 217 -12.52 -14.89 -9.24
N GLU A 218 -13.40 -15.46 -8.40
CA GLU A 218 -14.86 -15.37 -8.55
C GLU A 218 -15.50 -14.79 -7.27
N ALA A 219 -16.54 -14.00 -7.43
CA ALA A 219 -17.25 -13.33 -6.35
C ALA A 219 -17.71 -14.30 -5.26
N TYR A 220 -17.41 -13.99 -4.00
CA TYR A 220 -17.92 -14.69 -2.84
C TYR A 220 -19.20 -14.02 -2.36
N THR A 221 -20.35 -14.66 -2.63
CA THR A 221 -21.66 -14.11 -2.25
C THR A 221 -21.92 -14.08 -0.75
N GLY A 222 -21.13 -14.85 0.03
CA GLY A 222 -21.15 -14.85 1.49
C GLY A 222 -20.20 -13.81 2.13
N TYR A 223 -19.64 -12.89 1.37
CA TYR A 223 -18.71 -11.90 1.93
C TYR A 223 -19.41 -10.96 2.91
N TRP A 224 -18.84 -10.81 4.09
CA TRP A 224 -19.48 -10.16 5.24
C TRP A 224 -19.83 -8.68 5.02
N ARG A 225 -19.04 -7.94 4.23
CA ARG A 225 -19.25 -6.51 4.04
C ARG A 225 -20.38 -6.24 3.01
N ARG A 226 -20.27 -6.85 1.86
CA ARG A 226 -21.29 -6.79 0.79
C ARG A 226 -20.96 -7.79 -0.32
N VAL A 227 -21.97 -8.27 -1.00
CA VAL A 227 -21.78 -9.10 -2.20
C VAL A 227 -21.07 -8.28 -3.28
N PRO A 228 -19.98 -8.78 -3.89
CA PRO A 228 -19.29 -8.08 -4.98
C PRO A 228 -20.21 -7.81 -6.18
N ASN A 229 -19.99 -6.68 -6.87
CA ASN A 229 -20.79 -6.35 -8.07
C ASN A 229 -20.32 -7.11 -9.31
N VAL A 230 -18.99 -7.29 -9.48
CA VAL A 230 -18.40 -8.02 -10.61
C VAL A 230 -18.31 -9.51 -10.28
N LYS A 231 -18.83 -10.36 -11.18
CA LYS A 231 -18.83 -11.82 -10.96
C LYS A 231 -17.44 -12.43 -10.98
N ARG A 232 -16.55 -11.95 -11.85
CA ARG A 232 -15.23 -12.55 -12.07
C ARG A 232 -14.19 -11.49 -12.34
N PHE A 233 -13.02 -11.63 -11.74
CA PHE A 233 -11.82 -10.89 -12.14
C PHE A 233 -10.79 -11.84 -12.74
N VAL A 234 -10.21 -11.41 -13.88
CA VAL A 234 -9.05 -12.03 -14.52
C VAL A 234 -7.88 -11.06 -14.38
N MET A 235 -6.89 -11.45 -13.60
CA MET A 235 -5.68 -10.66 -13.36
C MET A 235 -4.56 -11.20 -14.24
N LYS A 236 -4.26 -10.51 -15.35
CA LYS A 236 -3.27 -10.95 -16.36
C LYS A 236 -1.89 -10.38 -16.08
N SER A 237 -0.86 -11.21 -16.19
CA SER A 237 0.54 -10.78 -16.15
C SER A 237 0.94 -10.24 -17.54
N VAL A 238 1.10 -8.92 -17.64
CA VAL A 238 1.43 -8.22 -18.89
C VAL A 238 2.56 -7.21 -18.59
N PRO A 239 3.84 -7.64 -18.54
CA PRO A 239 4.95 -6.78 -18.17
C PRO A 239 5.14 -5.57 -19.07
N GLU A 240 4.86 -5.69 -20.36
CA GLU A 240 5.07 -4.64 -21.36
C GLU A 240 3.96 -3.58 -21.32
N GLY A 241 4.34 -2.31 -21.09
CA GLY A 241 3.41 -1.18 -20.97
C GLY A 241 2.58 -0.94 -22.22
N THR A 242 3.23 -0.93 -23.38
CA THR A 242 2.57 -0.76 -24.69
C THR A 242 1.51 -1.83 -24.95
N THR A 243 1.76 -3.08 -24.54
CA THR A 243 0.78 -4.17 -24.62
C THR A 243 -0.42 -3.90 -23.71
N ARG A 244 -0.19 -3.42 -22.47
CA ARG A 244 -1.31 -3.07 -21.56
C ARG A 244 -2.17 -1.95 -22.14
N VAL A 245 -1.57 -0.93 -22.76
CA VAL A 245 -2.30 0.15 -23.46
C VAL A 245 -3.09 -0.38 -24.65
N ALA A 246 -2.50 -1.26 -25.46
CA ALA A 246 -3.19 -1.89 -26.59
C ALA A 246 -4.41 -2.69 -26.15
N MET A 247 -4.29 -3.47 -25.07
CA MET A 247 -5.40 -4.21 -24.47
C MET A 247 -6.54 -3.30 -24.00
N LEU A 248 -6.22 -2.15 -23.34
CA LEU A 248 -7.23 -1.17 -22.98
C LEU A 248 -7.97 -0.60 -24.19
N LYS A 249 -7.22 -0.20 -25.23
CA LYS A 249 -7.80 0.38 -26.47
C LYS A 249 -8.74 -0.59 -27.19
N LYS A 250 -8.41 -1.89 -27.16
CA LYS A 250 -9.23 -2.97 -27.76
C LYS A 250 -10.37 -3.46 -26.84
N GLY A 251 -10.40 -3.04 -25.57
CA GLY A 251 -11.36 -3.56 -24.60
C GLY A 251 -11.05 -4.97 -24.06
N GLU A 252 -9.82 -5.46 -24.28
CA GLU A 252 -9.31 -6.74 -23.77
C GLU A 252 -8.86 -6.63 -22.30
N ALA A 253 -8.66 -5.42 -21.81
CA ALA A 253 -8.46 -5.10 -20.40
C ALA A 253 -9.35 -3.93 -19.99
N ASP A 254 -9.80 -3.95 -18.75
CA ASP A 254 -10.60 -2.91 -18.11
C ASP A 254 -9.76 -1.94 -17.29
N ILE A 255 -8.70 -2.45 -16.67
CA ILE A 255 -7.76 -1.66 -15.87
C ILE A 255 -6.33 -2.09 -16.25
N ALA A 256 -5.45 -1.13 -16.51
CA ALA A 256 -4.03 -1.34 -16.72
C ALA A 256 -3.22 -0.63 -15.63
N PHE A 257 -2.35 -1.37 -14.94
CA PHE A 257 -1.50 -0.85 -13.88
C PHE A 257 -0.13 -0.40 -14.37
N ALA A 258 0.44 0.61 -13.67
CA ALA A 258 1.82 1.07 -13.79
C ALA A 258 2.22 1.41 -15.24
N LEU A 259 1.53 2.38 -15.81
CA LEU A 259 1.89 3.00 -17.08
C LEU A 259 3.02 4.02 -16.82
N ASP A 260 4.01 4.06 -17.69
CA ASP A 260 5.04 5.10 -17.68
C ASP A 260 4.67 6.28 -18.58
N GLY A 261 5.59 7.27 -18.72
CA GLY A 261 5.27 8.55 -19.31
C GLY A 261 4.58 8.48 -20.68
N GLU A 262 5.13 7.73 -21.65
CA GLU A 262 4.56 7.65 -23.00
C GLU A 262 3.29 6.79 -23.05
N ASP A 263 3.28 5.66 -22.35
CA ASP A 263 2.10 4.80 -22.25
C ASP A 263 0.92 5.54 -21.59
N ALA A 264 1.20 6.29 -20.53
CA ALA A 264 0.21 7.13 -19.87
C ALA A 264 -0.30 8.25 -20.78
N LEU A 265 0.59 8.87 -21.58
CA LEU A 265 0.22 9.88 -22.56
C LEU A 265 -0.70 9.30 -23.64
N ASN A 266 -0.43 8.09 -24.09
CA ASN A 266 -1.28 7.36 -25.06
C ASN A 266 -2.68 7.08 -24.50
N VAL A 267 -2.80 6.75 -23.21
CA VAL A 267 -4.10 6.62 -22.54
C VAL A 267 -4.78 7.98 -22.42
N LYS A 268 -4.06 9.03 -22.00
CA LYS A 268 -4.61 10.39 -21.84
C LYS A 268 -5.17 11.00 -23.13
N ARG A 269 -4.59 10.63 -24.30
CA ARG A 269 -5.02 11.11 -25.62
C ARG A 269 -6.25 10.39 -26.19
N ASP A 270 -6.59 9.21 -25.70
CA ASP A 270 -7.78 8.46 -26.13
C ASP A 270 -8.98 8.85 -25.27
N SER A 271 -9.93 9.59 -25.84
CA SER A 271 -11.12 10.09 -25.13
C SER A 271 -12.04 8.99 -24.56
N ARG A 272 -11.88 7.75 -24.98
CA ARG A 272 -12.63 6.59 -24.46
C ARG A 272 -12.03 6.05 -23.16
N LEU A 273 -10.77 6.39 -22.88
CA LEU A 273 -10.00 5.89 -21.74
C LEU A 273 -9.85 6.97 -20.67
N GLN A 274 -9.64 6.54 -19.44
CA GLN A 274 -9.34 7.44 -18.32
C GLN A 274 -7.95 7.14 -17.78
N LEU A 275 -7.09 8.18 -17.67
CA LEU A 275 -5.84 8.11 -16.92
C LEU A 275 -6.11 8.46 -15.46
N VAL A 276 -5.77 7.56 -14.55
CA VAL A 276 -6.00 7.71 -13.11
C VAL A 276 -4.66 7.65 -12.36
N PRO A 277 -4.02 8.80 -12.06
CA PRO A 277 -2.86 8.84 -11.19
C PRO A 277 -3.21 8.39 -9.78
N SER A 278 -2.35 7.60 -9.14
CA SER A 278 -2.57 7.13 -7.77
C SER A 278 -2.52 8.29 -6.76
N LYS A 279 -3.43 8.31 -5.79
CA LYS A 279 -3.31 9.14 -4.58
C LYS A 279 -2.23 8.59 -3.64
N HIS A 280 -1.98 7.30 -3.73
CA HIS A 280 -0.91 6.61 -3.04
C HIS A 280 0.42 6.93 -3.72
N ALA A 281 1.43 7.32 -2.95
CA ALA A 281 2.75 7.62 -3.45
C ALA A 281 3.75 6.52 -3.10
N SER A 282 4.59 6.16 -4.09
CA SER A 282 5.88 5.52 -3.83
C SER A 282 6.93 6.61 -3.78
N ILE A 283 8.06 6.38 -3.16
CA ILE A 283 9.17 7.32 -3.15
C ILE A 283 10.33 6.77 -3.97
N TYR A 284 10.91 7.62 -4.82
CA TYR A 284 12.10 7.32 -5.59
C TYR A 284 13.25 8.19 -5.13
N TRP A 285 14.41 7.57 -4.93
CA TRP A 285 15.63 8.26 -4.51
C TRP A 285 16.87 7.54 -5.05
N ILE A 286 17.98 8.26 -5.11
CA ILE A 286 19.29 7.66 -5.29
C ILE A 286 19.87 7.33 -3.91
N GLU A 287 20.25 6.09 -3.73
CA GLU A 287 20.95 5.56 -2.57
C GLU A 287 22.45 5.64 -2.79
N PHE A 288 23.18 6.02 -1.75
CA PHE A 288 24.64 6.02 -1.69
C PHE A 288 25.11 4.81 -0.88
N ALA A 289 25.17 3.63 -1.49
CA ALA A 289 25.40 2.37 -0.78
C ALA A 289 26.71 2.37 0.03
N ASP A 290 27.76 2.96 -0.52
CA ASP A 290 29.08 2.95 0.07
C ASP A 290 29.42 4.22 0.89
N GLN A 291 28.45 5.07 1.23
CA GLN A 291 28.68 6.30 1.99
C GLN A 291 29.27 6.06 3.39
N TRP A 292 29.16 4.86 3.89
CA TRP A 292 29.63 4.44 5.20
C TRP A 292 31.10 3.94 5.21
N ASP A 293 31.69 3.69 4.03
CA ASP A 293 33.09 3.34 3.87
C ASP A 293 33.95 4.61 3.70
N PRO A 294 34.88 4.92 4.62
CA PRO A 294 35.79 6.08 4.48
C PRO A 294 36.64 6.09 3.21
N LYS A 295 36.80 4.94 2.55
CA LYS A 295 37.55 4.82 1.29
C LYS A 295 36.71 5.12 0.06
N SER A 296 35.38 5.12 0.21
CA SER A 296 34.45 5.43 -0.89
C SER A 296 34.39 6.93 -1.14
N PRO A 297 34.36 7.39 -2.40
CA PRO A 297 34.11 8.79 -2.70
C PRO A 297 32.76 9.27 -2.14
N TRP A 298 31.78 8.38 -2.05
CA TRP A 298 30.46 8.69 -1.49
C TRP A 298 30.45 8.96 0.02
N HIS A 299 31.56 8.69 0.74
CA HIS A 299 31.72 9.12 2.12
C HIS A 299 31.78 10.65 2.24
N ASP A 300 32.31 11.34 1.22
CA ASP A 300 32.33 12.80 1.17
C ASP A 300 30.91 13.36 0.92
N ARG A 301 30.40 14.06 1.92
CA ARG A 301 29.07 14.72 1.85
C ARG A 301 28.94 15.68 0.65
N ARG A 302 30.06 16.32 0.22
CA ARG A 302 30.03 17.27 -0.92
C ARG A 302 29.69 16.56 -2.22
N LEU A 303 30.17 15.34 -2.43
CA LEU A 303 29.82 14.52 -3.61
C LEU A 303 28.35 14.09 -3.59
N ARG A 304 27.82 13.70 -2.43
CA ARG A 304 26.39 13.39 -2.29
C ARG A 304 25.50 14.61 -2.52
N LEU A 305 25.96 15.79 -2.07
CA LEU A 305 25.27 17.06 -2.33
C LEU A 305 25.35 17.44 -3.81
N ALA A 306 26.46 17.19 -4.50
CA ALA A 306 26.59 17.42 -5.94
C ALA A 306 25.58 16.57 -6.73
N VAL A 307 25.38 15.30 -6.36
CA VAL A 307 24.31 14.44 -6.95
C VAL A 307 22.94 15.09 -6.75
N ASN A 308 22.63 15.57 -5.55
CA ASN A 308 21.35 16.20 -5.24
C ASN A 308 21.11 17.49 -6.06
N GLN A 309 22.13 18.33 -6.21
CA GLN A 309 22.05 19.60 -6.97
C GLN A 309 22.01 19.37 -8.49
N ALA A 310 22.52 18.22 -8.96
CA ALA A 310 22.50 17.88 -10.38
C ALA A 310 21.12 17.47 -10.90
N LEU A 311 20.16 17.10 -10.05
CA LEU A 311 18.88 16.52 -10.47
C LEU A 311 17.81 17.61 -10.68
N ASP A 312 17.40 17.83 -11.93
CA ASP A 312 16.18 18.56 -12.24
C ASP A 312 14.95 17.69 -12.01
N ARG A 313 14.45 17.72 -10.79
CA ARG A 313 13.34 16.86 -10.35
C ARG A 313 12.03 17.20 -11.07
N GLN A 314 11.84 18.45 -11.47
CA GLN A 314 10.64 18.84 -12.20
C GLN A 314 10.66 18.27 -13.63
N ALA A 315 11.77 18.43 -14.34
CA ALA A 315 11.91 17.85 -15.68
C ALA A 315 11.85 16.30 -15.66
N ILE A 316 12.44 15.66 -14.64
CA ILE A 316 12.33 14.21 -14.44
C ILE A 316 10.86 13.82 -14.22
N ASN A 317 10.09 14.56 -13.44
CA ASN A 317 8.66 14.35 -13.23
C ASN A 317 7.87 14.44 -14.55
N GLU A 318 8.13 15.46 -15.37
CA GLU A 318 7.43 15.62 -16.66
C GLU A 318 7.67 14.42 -17.58
N VAL A 319 8.92 13.97 -17.73
CA VAL A 319 9.27 12.85 -18.60
C VAL A 319 8.73 11.51 -18.08
N SER A 320 8.87 11.26 -16.76
CA SER A 320 8.56 9.95 -16.16
C SER A 320 7.08 9.80 -15.82
N CYS A 321 6.37 10.90 -15.58
CA CYS A 321 5.10 10.88 -14.84
C CYS A 321 4.10 11.94 -15.33
N LEU A 322 4.37 12.60 -16.46
CA LEU A 322 3.51 13.66 -17.04
C LEU A 322 3.13 14.77 -16.04
N GLY A 323 4.06 15.13 -15.14
CA GLY A 323 3.81 16.14 -14.10
C GLY A 323 3.03 15.64 -12.86
N TYR A 324 2.59 14.39 -12.82
CA TYR A 324 1.78 13.87 -11.71
C TYR A 324 2.58 13.47 -10.47
N CYS A 325 3.90 13.40 -10.54
CA CYS A 325 4.78 12.93 -9.48
C CYS A 325 5.58 14.08 -8.86
N PRO A 326 5.07 14.75 -7.82
CA PRO A 326 5.74 15.93 -7.28
C PRO A 326 7.15 15.62 -6.78
N PRO A 327 8.13 16.54 -6.97
CA PRO A 327 9.47 16.42 -6.43
C PRO A 327 9.48 16.15 -4.93
N ALA A 328 10.38 15.28 -4.45
CA ALA A 328 10.51 14.90 -3.04
C ALA A 328 11.74 15.54 -2.39
N GLY A 329 11.60 15.97 -1.12
CA GLY A 329 12.68 16.51 -0.30
C GLY A 329 13.25 15.53 0.71
N VAL A 330 12.55 14.43 0.98
CA VAL A 330 12.93 13.37 1.92
C VAL A 330 12.42 12.03 1.39
N ILE A 331 12.97 10.91 1.87
CA ILE A 331 12.56 9.56 1.41
C ILE A 331 11.29 9.03 2.09
N VAL A 332 10.62 9.84 2.91
CA VAL A 332 9.31 9.53 3.50
C VAL A 332 8.22 10.17 2.65
N PRO A 333 7.34 9.39 1.99
CA PRO A 333 6.25 9.93 1.18
C PRO A 333 5.35 10.89 1.98
N ARG A 334 4.97 12.03 1.38
CA ARG A 334 4.18 13.09 2.04
C ARG A 334 2.83 12.64 2.60
N VAL A 335 2.28 11.56 2.06
CA VAL A 335 0.98 11.00 2.49
C VAL A 335 1.07 10.11 3.72
N MET A 336 2.28 9.75 4.15
CA MET A 336 2.47 8.94 5.36
C MET A 336 2.25 9.78 6.62
N GLU A 337 1.74 9.15 7.65
CA GLU A 337 1.67 9.76 8.99
C GLU A 337 3.08 10.09 9.48
N PHE A 338 3.26 11.24 10.13
CA PHE A 338 4.54 11.77 10.61
C PHE A 338 5.57 12.03 9.49
N ALA A 339 5.11 12.25 8.25
CA ALA A 339 6.00 12.64 7.17
C ALA A 339 6.35 14.14 7.27
N LEU A 340 7.65 14.44 7.32
CA LEU A 340 8.14 15.82 7.23
C LEU A 340 7.86 16.37 5.83
N GLN A 341 7.20 17.52 5.76
CA GLN A 341 6.91 18.20 4.50
C GLN A 341 8.15 18.99 4.03
N ALA A 342 9.20 18.24 3.65
CA ALA A 342 10.49 18.81 3.27
C ALA A 342 10.45 19.41 1.86
N THR A 343 11.10 20.59 1.70
CA THR A 343 11.33 21.18 0.38
C THR A 343 12.40 20.37 -0.38
N PRO A 344 12.17 20.02 -1.65
CA PRO A 344 13.18 19.37 -2.48
C PRO A 344 14.43 20.24 -2.63
N MET A 345 15.59 19.60 -2.69
CA MET A 345 16.85 20.27 -3.00
C MET A 345 16.74 20.95 -4.38
N PRO A 346 17.14 22.22 -4.53
CA PRO A 346 17.05 22.93 -5.80
C PRO A 346 17.98 22.31 -6.85
N TYR A 347 17.59 22.40 -8.12
CA TYR A 347 18.46 22.09 -9.25
C TYR A 347 19.46 23.23 -9.46
N ASP A 348 20.74 22.95 -9.29
CA ASP A 348 21.85 23.89 -9.51
C ASP A 348 23.07 23.13 -10.06
N PRO A 349 23.15 22.96 -11.39
CA PRO A 349 24.25 22.24 -12.01
C PRO A 349 25.60 22.98 -11.91
N GLN A 350 25.61 24.31 -11.67
CA GLN A 350 26.85 25.06 -11.43
C GLN A 350 27.39 24.74 -10.05
N LYS A 351 26.52 24.76 -9.03
CA LYS A 351 26.89 24.34 -7.67
C LYS A 351 27.33 22.89 -7.61
N ALA A 352 26.67 21.99 -8.37
CA ALA A 352 27.08 20.59 -8.46
C ALA A 352 28.55 20.46 -8.96
N ARG A 353 28.91 21.15 -10.05
CA ARG A 353 30.29 21.18 -10.57
C ARG A 353 31.28 21.80 -9.59
N GLN A 354 30.89 22.86 -8.91
CA GLN A 354 31.73 23.47 -7.86
C GLN A 354 32.02 22.46 -6.74
N LEU A 355 31.00 21.77 -6.23
CA LEU A 355 31.15 20.76 -5.18
C LEU A 355 32.03 19.59 -5.59
N LEU A 356 31.93 19.14 -6.85
CA LEU A 356 32.83 18.13 -7.42
C LEU A 356 34.29 18.63 -7.40
N ALA A 357 34.55 19.86 -7.86
CA ALA A 357 35.90 20.42 -7.85
C ALA A 357 36.47 20.57 -6.43
N GLU A 358 35.66 21.08 -5.48
CA GLU A 358 36.02 21.20 -4.06
C GLU A 358 36.32 19.84 -3.40
N ALA A 359 35.69 18.77 -3.88
CA ALA A 359 35.92 17.40 -3.42
C ALA A 359 37.13 16.71 -4.11
N GLY A 360 37.83 17.41 -5.02
CA GLY A 360 39.00 16.87 -5.73
C GLY A 360 38.70 16.29 -7.12
N TYR A 361 37.50 16.50 -7.67
CA TYR A 361 37.09 15.98 -8.97
C TYR A 361 36.72 17.09 -9.98
N PRO A 362 37.63 18.03 -10.32
CA PRO A 362 37.33 19.17 -11.20
C PRO A 362 36.95 18.74 -12.63
N ASN A 363 37.36 17.54 -13.07
CA ASN A 363 37.04 16.95 -14.37
C ASN A 363 35.90 15.93 -14.28
N GLY A 364 35.16 15.94 -13.18
CA GLY A 364 34.11 14.95 -12.89
C GLY A 364 34.64 13.63 -12.34
N ILE A 365 33.72 12.76 -11.98
CA ILE A 365 33.99 11.45 -11.34
C ILE A 365 33.37 10.32 -12.18
N ASP A 366 34.08 9.18 -12.26
CA ASP A 366 33.47 7.92 -12.69
C ASP A 366 32.79 7.27 -11.49
N ALA A 367 31.45 7.26 -11.51
CA ALA A 367 30.61 6.74 -10.44
C ALA A 367 30.30 5.23 -10.62
N GLY A 368 30.81 4.60 -11.70
CA GLY A 368 30.60 3.19 -11.97
C GLY A 368 29.16 2.84 -12.34
N ASP A 369 28.69 1.68 -11.89
CA ASP A 369 27.34 1.21 -12.18
C ASP A 369 26.28 2.04 -11.47
N PHE A 370 25.17 2.34 -12.20
CA PHE A 370 23.93 2.86 -11.64
C PHE A 370 22.81 1.83 -11.87
N VAL A 371 22.28 1.29 -10.79
CA VAL A 371 21.33 0.17 -10.84
C VAL A 371 19.93 0.67 -10.48
N PRO A 372 18.97 0.73 -11.43
CA PRO A 372 17.59 1.10 -11.10
C PRO A 372 16.83 -0.06 -10.47
N THR A 373 15.85 0.24 -9.62
CA THR A 373 14.83 -0.72 -9.23
C THR A 373 13.97 -1.10 -10.43
N PRO A 374 13.95 -2.38 -10.88
CA PRO A 374 13.10 -2.78 -11.98
C PRO A 374 11.60 -2.70 -11.63
N PRO A 375 10.71 -2.33 -12.59
CA PRO A 375 10.99 -1.99 -13.98
C PRO A 375 11.15 -0.46 -14.23
N PHE A 376 11.43 0.35 -13.23
CA PHE A 376 11.38 1.82 -13.28
C PHE A 376 12.63 2.44 -13.92
N VAL A 377 12.87 2.12 -15.18
CA VAL A 377 14.10 2.49 -15.93
C VAL A 377 14.06 3.94 -16.40
N THR A 378 12.92 4.43 -16.90
CA THR A 378 12.78 5.78 -17.47
C THR A 378 13.23 6.90 -16.51
N THR A 379 12.87 6.80 -15.23
CA THR A 379 13.31 7.77 -14.22
C THR A 379 14.82 7.72 -14.00
N ALA A 380 15.41 6.51 -14.03
CA ALA A 380 16.84 6.32 -13.86
C ALA A 380 17.65 6.84 -15.06
N GLU A 381 17.15 6.65 -16.28
CA GLU A 381 17.74 7.22 -17.51
C GLU A 381 17.77 8.75 -17.45
N ALA A 382 16.65 9.35 -17.09
CA ALA A 382 16.59 10.80 -16.92
C ALA A 382 17.58 11.30 -15.86
N ALA A 383 17.65 10.63 -14.69
CA ALA A 383 18.61 10.97 -13.63
C ALA A 383 20.07 10.82 -14.11
N THR A 384 20.40 9.72 -14.83
CA THR A 384 21.73 9.49 -15.40
C THR A 384 22.17 10.61 -16.35
N ASN A 385 21.26 11.11 -17.20
CA ASN A 385 21.54 12.22 -18.09
C ASN A 385 21.89 13.50 -17.32
N TYR A 386 21.15 13.84 -16.27
CA TYR A 386 21.43 15.00 -15.43
C TYR A 386 22.76 14.87 -14.66
N LEU A 387 23.07 13.68 -14.14
CA LEU A 387 24.35 13.38 -13.50
C LEU A 387 25.53 13.54 -14.47
N GLY A 388 25.39 12.97 -15.69
CA GLY A 388 26.38 13.09 -16.75
C GLY A 388 26.66 14.52 -17.17
N ALA A 389 25.63 15.38 -17.23
CA ALA A 389 25.75 16.79 -17.60
C ALA A 389 26.62 17.62 -16.63
N VAL A 390 26.82 17.19 -15.40
CA VAL A 390 27.72 17.85 -14.42
C VAL A 390 29.05 17.12 -14.25
N GLY A 391 29.26 16.00 -14.96
CA GLY A 391 30.50 15.22 -14.91
C GLY A 391 30.46 14.00 -13.96
N ILE A 392 29.31 13.62 -13.42
CA ILE A 392 29.14 12.38 -12.67
C ILE A 392 28.75 11.29 -13.68
N ARG A 393 29.76 10.56 -14.15
CA ARG A 393 29.59 9.55 -15.20
C ARG A 393 29.15 8.22 -14.58
N THR A 394 28.03 7.70 -15.06
CA THR A 394 27.46 6.41 -14.61
C THR A 394 27.23 5.48 -15.78
N LYS A 395 27.29 4.17 -15.55
CA LYS A 395 26.89 3.14 -16.49
C LYS A 395 25.65 2.43 -15.96
N MET A 396 24.52 2.55 -16.68
CA MET A 396 23.31 1.86 -16.26
C MET A 396 23.47 0.35 -16.35
N ARG A 397 23.16 -0.35 -15.25
CA ARG A 397 23.18 -1.81 -15.18
C ARG A 397 21.82 -2.33 -14.75
N LEU A 398 21.11 -2.92 -15.69
CA LEU A 398 19.80 -3.52 -15.42
C LEU A 398 19.97 -4.87 -14.73
N MET A 399 19.07 -5.15 -13.79
CA MET A 399 18.97 -6.42 -13.09
C MET A 399 17.55 -6.97 -13.22
N GLU A 400 17.40 -8.29 -13.04
CA GLU A 400 16.09 -8.88 -12.82
C GLU A 400 15.57 -8.44 -11.42
N ARG A 401 14.24 -8.27 -11.29
CA ARG A 401 13.65 -7.69 -10.08
C ARG A 401 13.94 -8.48 -8.80
N ALA A 402 13.81 -9.81 -8.82
CA ALA A 402 14.07 -10.63 -7.64
C ALA A 402 15.56 -10.60 -7.24
N ALA A 403 16.46 -10.60 -8.23
CA ALA A 403 17.89 -10.47 -8.02
C ALA A 403 18.26 -9.10 -7.43
N PHE A 404 17.65 -8.02 -7.91
CA PHE A 404 17.83 -6.68 -7.34
C PHE A 404 17.41 -6.64 -5.87
N LEU A 405 16.22 -7.12 -5.54
CA LEU A 405 15.68 -7.11 -4.18
C LEU A 405 16.50 -7.99 -3.21
N ALA A 406 17.00 -9.13 -3.70
CA ALA A 406 17.91 -9.98 -2.92
C ALA A 406 19.24 -9.27 -2.65
N ALA A 407 19.85 -8.71 -3.68
CA ALA A 407 21.11 -7.97 -3.55
C ALA A 407 20.99 -6.75 -2.62
N TRP A 408 19.84 -6.06 -2.65
CA TRP A 408 19.59 -4.94 -1.73
C TRP A 408 19.52 -5.40 -0.27
N ARG A 409 18.70 -6.41 0.04
CA ARG A 409 18.59 -6.97 1.39
C ARG A 409 19.91 -7.54 1.93
N GLU A 410 20.68 -8.15 1.04
CA GLU A 410 21.99 -8.71 1.38
C GLU A 410 23.11 -7.66 1.39
N LYS A 411 22.78 -6.37 1.20
CA LYS A 411 23.75 -5.25 1.16
C LYS A 411 24.84 -5.45 0.10
N LYS A 412 24.49 -6.06 -1.04
CA LYS A 412 25.43 -6.37 -2.14
C LYS A 412 25.46 -5.32 -3.26
N LEU A 413 24.48 -4.40 -3.31
CA LEU A 413 24.54 -3.26 -4.22
C LEU A 413 25.65 -2.32 -3.76
N ARG A 414 26.35 -1.68 -4.72
CA ARG A 414 27.47 -0.77 -4.47
C ARG A 414 27.29 0.53 -5.24
N GLY A 415 28.03 1.57 -4.83
CA GLY A 415 28.01 2.87 -5.48
C GLY A 415 26.63 3.53 -5.42
N LEU A 416 26.10 3.85 -6.58
CA LEU A 416 24.79 4.48 -6.72
C LEU A 416 23.75 3.47 -7.22
N PHE A 417 22.58 3.47 -6.60
CA PHE A 417 21.43 2.78 -7.16
C PHE A 417 20.13 3.58 -6.94
N MET A 418 19.16 3.43 -7.84
CA MET A 418 17.86 4.06 -7.65
C MET A 418 16.93 3.11 -6.92
N ALA A 419 16.54 3.50 -5.72
CA ALA A 419 15.53 2.83 -4.94
C ALA A 419 14.12 3.35 -5.31
N ALA A 420 13.16 2.43 -5.40
CA ALA A 420 11.76 2.70 -5.66
C ALA A 420 10.90 1.86 -4.71
N VAL A 421 10.27 2.49 -3.73
CA VAL A 421 9.55 1.78 -2.66
C VAL A 421 8.19 2.41 -2.43
N GLY A 422 7.15 1.56 -2.44
CA GLY A 422 5.79 1.95 -2.06
C GLY A 422 5.71 2.39 -0.60
N ASN A 423 4.72 3.19 -0.27
CA ASN A 423 4.46 3.56 1.10
C ASN A 423 3.63 2.46 1.80
N SER A 424 4.03 2.19 3.00
CA SER A 424 3.37 1.26 3.90
C SER A 424 3.64 1.70 5.34
N GLY A 425 2.65 1.60 6.19
CA GLY A 425 2.75 2.06 7.58
C GLY A 425 2.82 3.58 7.72
N ASN A 426 3.72 4.08 8.55
CA ASN A 426 3.97 5.48 8.84
C ASN A 426 5.46 5.84 8.68
N ALA A 427 5.86 7.07 9.03
CA ALA A 427 7.25 7.49 8.95
C ALA A 427 8.20 6.64 9.81
N ALA A 428 7.76 6.11 10.97
CA ALA A 428 8.59 5.28 11.81
C ALA A 428 9.01 3.98 11.09
N SER A 429 8.09 3.34 10.37
CA SER A 429 8.40 2.14 9.59
C SER A 429 9.38 2.43 8.44
N ARG A 430 9.35 3.63 7.87
CA ARG A 430 10.28 4.08 6.84
C ARG A 430 11.68 4.36 7.43
N VAL A 431 11.72 5.01 8.59
CA VAL A 431 12.96 5.26 9.34
C VAL A 431 13.61 3.93 9.74
N GLU A 432 12.83 2.99 10.29
CA GLU A 432 13.31 1.64 10.61
C GLU A 432 13.96 0.98 9.40
N ALA A 433 13.28 0.94 8.28
CA ALA A 433 13.74 0.17 7.12
C ALA A 433 15.00 0.74 6.45
N PHE A 434 15.21 2.07 6.46
CA PHE A 434 16.21 2.73 5.60
C PHE A 434 17.17 3.69 6.32
N MET A 435 16.85 4.21 7.50
CA MET A 435 17.65 5.22 8.21
C MET A 435 18.25 4.68 9.51
N PHE A 436 17.59 3.74 10.18
CA PHE A 436 18.10 3.04 11.35
C PHE A 436 19.22 2.09 10.96
N SER A 437 20.37 2.12 11.67
CA SER A 437 21.59 1.40 11.25
C SER A 437 21.41 -0.11 11.11
N LYS A 438 20.49 -0.70 11.90
CA LYS A 438 20.16 -2.14 11.86
C LYS A 438 18.93 -2.45 11.00
N GLY A 439 18.41 -1.45 10.28
CA GLY A 439 17.24 -1.56 9.44
C GLY A 439 17.40 -2.55 8.30
N THR A 440 16.28 -3.09 7.86
CA THR A 440 16.23 -4.18 6.86
C THR A 440 16.99 -3.82 5.59
N ASN A 441 16.86 -2.59 5.09
CA ASN A 441 17.49 -2.12 3.85
C ASN A 441 18.54 -1.03 4.07
N ALA A 442 18.79 -0.59 5.31
CA ALA A 442 19.80 0.41 5.62
C ALA A 442 21.21 -0.17 5.43
N TYR A 443 22.12 0.59 4.80
CA TYR A 443 23.52 0.21 4.60
C TYR A 443 24.41 0.62 5.77
N GLY A 444 23.91 1.45 6.66
CA GLY A 444 24.53 1.97 7.86
C GLY A 444 23.66 3.05 8.47
N GLY A 445 24.11 3.70 9.53
CA GLY A 445 23.38 4.73 10.23
C GLY A 445 24.28 5.56 11.14
N TYR A 446 23.68 6.51 11.83
CA TYR A 446 24.32 7.37 12.80
C TYR A 446 23.81 7.04 14.21
N PRO A 447 24.70 6.88 15.22
CA PRO A 447 24.29 6.50 16.57
C PRO A 447 23.21 7.41 17.19
N ASP A 448 23.33 8.72 16.99
CA ASP A 448 22.36 9.69 17.51
C ASP A 448 20.98 9.62 16.82
N LEU A 449 20.94 9.17 15.56
CA LEU A 449 19.70 8.87 14.85
C LEU A 449 19.08 7.58 15.40
N ASP A 450 19.89 6.56 15.62
CA ASP A 450 19.46 5.30 16.21
C ASP A 450 18.89 5.49 17.63
N ASP A 451 19.53 6.32 18.46
CA ASP A 451 19.06 6.66 19.80
C ASP A 451 17.68 7.34 19.74
N LEU A 452 17.53 8.30 18.83
CA LEU A 452 16.26 9.01 18.65
C LEU A 452 15.16 8.08 18.10
N PHE A 453 15.53 7.13 17.23
CA PHE A 453 14.61 6.11 16.75
C PHE A 453 14.10 5.21 17.89
N HIS A 454 14.97 4.77 18.79
CA HIS A 454 14.58 3.99 19.97
C HIS A 454 13.69 4.79 20.94
N GLN A 455 13.96 6.09 21.12
CA GLN A 455 13.13 6.95 21.96
C GLN A 455 11.69 7.08 21.40
N GLN A 456 11.54 7.38 20.09
CA GLN A 456 10.22 7.52 19.46
C GLN A 456 9.41 6.23 19.48
N ALA A 457 10.08 5.07 19.40
CA ALA A 457 9.41 3.76 19.37
C ALA A 457 8.64 3.45 20.67
N ARG A 458 9.01 4.10 21.79
CA ARG A 458 8.38 3.94 23.11
C ARG A 458 7.50 5.14 23.50
N GLU A 459 7.55 6.24 22.73
CA GLU A 459 6.82 7.46 23.06
C GLU A 459 5.35 7.32 22.67
N ARG A 460 4.46 7.45 23.65
CA ARG A 460 3.00 7.36 23.50
C ARG A 460 2.33 8.71 23.21
N ASP A 461 2.98 9.80 23.57
CA ASP A 461 2.51 11.14 23.20
C ASP A 461 2.78 11.35 21.69
N THR A 462 1.70 11.42 20.92
CA THR A 462 1.74 11.53 19.46
C THR A 462 2.53 12.76 19.01
N SER A 463 2.42 13.89 19.69
CA SER A 463 3.10 15.13 19.31
C SER A 463 4.61 15.05 19.55
N LYS A 464 5.01 14.47 20.69
CA LYS A 464 6.44 14.24 20.98
C LYS A 464 7.04 13.24 20.01
N ARG A 465 6.31 12.18 19.70
CA ARG A 465 6.71 11.17 18.74
C ARG A 465 6.88 11.77 17.33
N GLU A 466 5.94 12.58 16.88
CA GLU A 466 6.01 13.30 15.61
C GLU A 466 7.25 14.20 15.56
N ALA A 467 7.51 14.97 16.61
CA ALA A 467 8.69 15.83 16.70
C ALA A 467 10.01 15.05 16.59
N MET A 468 10.11 13.88 17.23
CA MET A 468 11.27 12.99 17.10
C MET A 468 11.44 12.46 15.67
N LEU A 469 10.35 12.01 15.04
CA LEU A 469 10.35 11.51 13.67
C LEU A 469 10.68 12.63 12.67
N PHE A 470 10.19 13.85 12.87
CA PHE A 470 10.61 15.01 12.08
C PHE A 470 12.09 15.30 12.23
N ARG A 471 12.62 15.23 13.46
CA ARG A 471 14.05 15.43 13.71
C ARG A 471 14.91 14.39 13.01
N ILE A 472 14.55 13.11 13.02
CA ILE A 472 15.25 12.05 12.28
C ILE A 472 15.28 12.35 10.79
N GLN A 473 14.13 12.70 10.22
CA GLN A 473 14.01 13.04 8.80
C GLN A 473 14.87 14.27 8.44
N GLN A 474 14.86 15.32 9.29
CA GLN A 474 15.71 16.48 9.10
C GLN A 474 17.20 16.13 9.17
N MET A 475 17.61 15.28 10.12
CA MET A 475 18.99 14.79 10.21
C MET A 475 19.42 14.06 8.93
N SER A 476 18.54 13.28 8.33
CA SER A 476 18.85 12.59 7.07
C SER A 476 19.06 13.55 5.90
N ILE A 477 18.31 14.66 5.87
CA ILE A 477 18.48 15.75 4.88
C ILE A 477 19.78 16.50 5.12
N ASP A 478 20.05 16.95 6.36
CA ASP A 478 21.23 17.72 6.73
C ASP A 478 22.53 16.95 6.43
N ARG A 479 22.50 15.64 6.62
CA ARG A 479 23.64 14.72 6.36
C ARG A 479 23.70 14.24 4.92
N VAL A 480 22.72 14.60 4.11
CA VAL A 480 22.60 14.16 2.70
C VAL A 480 22.73 12.65 2.59
N MET A 481 21.96 11.91 3.41
CA MET A 481 22.00 10.45 3.41
C MET A 481 21.48 9.86 2.09
N PHE A 482 20.59 10.59 1.41
CA PHE A 482 19.90 10.17 0.19
C PHE A 482 19.79 11.32 -0.81
N ALA A 483 19.50 11.00 -2.08
CA ALA A 483 19.04 11.99 -3.05
C ALA A 483 17.60 11.67 -3.46
N PRO A 484 16.59 12.18 -2.74
CA PRO A 484 15.19 12.01 -3.10
C PRO A 484 14.91 12.58 -4.49
N ILE A 485 14.07 11.90 -5.28
CA ILE A 485 13.71 12.34 -6.63
C ILE A 485 12.26 12.82 -6.63
N MET A 486 11.30 11.92 -6.39
CA MET A 486 9.87 12.26 -6.46
C MET A 486 9.00 11.34 -5.60
N ASP A 487 7.84 11.86 -5.19
CA ASP A 487 6.70 11.06 -4.76
C ASP A 487 6.04 10.46 -6.01
N TYR A 488 6.44 9.25 -6.38
CA TYR A 488 5.95 8.59 -7.58
C TYR A 488 4.50 8.16 -7.43
N ARG A 489 3.67 8.61 -8.35
CA ARG A 489 2.26 8.23 -8.49
C ARG A 489 2.13 7.15 -9.55
N THR A 490 1.65 5.97 -9.19
CA THR A 490 1.36 4.93 -10.17
C THR A 490 0.29 5.43 -11.13
N LEU A 491 0.60 5.53 -12.41
CA LEU A 491 -0.34 5.91 -13.45
C LEU A 491 -1.09 4.65 -13.91
N ARG A 492 -2.42 4.74 -13.96
CA ARG A 492 -3.29 3.60 -14.31
C ARG A 492 -4.24 4.03 -15.40
N GLY A 493 -4.47 3.12 -16.34
CA GLY A 493 -5.48 3.29 -17.38
C GLY A 493 -6.78 2.57 -17.01
N VAL A 494 -7.92 3.19 -17.26
CA VAL A 494 -9.24 2.62 -17.04
C VAL A 494 -10.02 2.64 -18.35
N GLY A 495 -10.56 1.49 -18.72
CA GLY A 495 -11.29 1.26 -19.96
C GLY A 495 -12.76 1.68 -19.90
N PRO A 496 -13.45 1.79 -21.04
CA PRO A 496 -14.79 2.36 -21.14
C PRO A 496 -15.89 1.50 -20.51
N ARG A 497 -15.66 0.20 -20.28
CA ARG A 497 -16.63 -0.69 -19.63
C ARG A 497 -16.73 -0.48 -18.12
N VAL A 498 -15.77 0.18 -17.49
CA VAL A 498 -15.78 0.44 -16.06
C VAL A 498 -16.70 1.64 -15.76
N ALA A 499 -17.66 1.46 -14.88
CA ALA A 499 -18.51 2.53 -14.37
C ALA A 499 -17.89 3.19 -13.13
N GLU A 500 -17.46 2.36 -12.17
CA GLU A 500 -16.80 2.79 -10.94
C GLU A 500 -15.57 1.91 -10.71
N HIS A 501 -14.38 2.48 -10.85
CA HIS A 501 -13.12 1.70 -10.76
C HIS A 501 -12.65 1.47 -9.32
N MET A 502 -13.12 2.24 -8.35
CA MET A 502 -12.79 2.17 -6.91
C MET A 502 -11.29 2.17 -6.57
N LEU A 503 -10.44 2.57 -7.51
CA LEU A 503 -9.01 2.80 -7.29
C LEU A 503 -8.83 3.93 -6.26
N ASP A 504 -7.88 3.79 -5.33
CA ASP A 504 -7.64 4.75 -4.25
C ASP A 504 -8.86 5.02 -3.32
N SER A 505 -9.82 4.13 -3.29
CA SER A 505 -10.96 4.22 -2.36
C SER A 505 -10.57 3.92 -0.92
N MET A 506 -9.48 3.18 -0.72
CA MET A 506 -8.92 2.81 0.59
C MET A 506 -7.66 3.63 0.90
N HIS A 507 -7.46 3.95 2.18
CA HIS A 507 -6.28 4.71 2.60
C HIS A 507 -4.98 3.96 2.31
N LEU A 508 -4.01 4.60 1.65
CA LEU A 508 -2.69 4.08 1.28
C LEU A 508 -2.69 2.80 0.42
N ILE A 509 -3.83 2.41 -0.16
CA ILE A 509 -3.95 1.23 -1.02
C ILE A 509 -4.25 1.68 -2.45
N PRO A 510 -3.37 1.41 -3.44
CA PRO A 510 -3.56 1.83 -4.82
C PRO A 510 -4.52 0.93 -5.60
N PHE A 511 -4.92 -0.20 -5.01
CA PHE A 511 -5.80 -1.18 -5.63
C PHE A 511 -7.27 -0.85 -5.36
N PRO A 512 -8.19 -1.37 -6.18
CA PRO A 512 -9.61 -1.16 -5.94
C PRO A 512 -10.07 -1.90 -4.67
N SER A 513 -11.12 -1.39 -4.03
CA SER A 513 -12.01 -2.22 -3.24
C SER A 513 -12.77 -3.09 -4.23
N TYR A 514 -12.34 -4.33 -4.43
CA TYR A 514 -12.80 -5.19 -5.53
C TYR A 514 -14.31 -5.41 -5.50
N GLU A 515 -14.90 -5.57 -4.32
CA GLU A 515 -16.33 -5.77 -4.13
C GLU A 515 -17.17 -4.55 -4.54
N ASP A 516 -16.54 -3.36 -4.58
CA ASP A 516 -17.20 -2.11 -4.92
C ASP A 516 -17.05 -1.70 -6.39
N VAL A 517 -16.15 -2.34 -7.15
CA VAL A 517 -15.96 -2.09 -8.58
C VAL A 517 -17.26 -2.38 -9.33
N LYS A 518 -17.64 -1.50 -10.25
CA LYS A 518 -18.82 -1.69 -11.11
C LYS A 518 -18.47 -1.60 -12.58
N LEU A 519 -19.02 -2.49 -13.35
CA LEU A 519 -19.06 -2.42 -14.82
C LEU A 519 -20.32 -1.71 -15.27
N LYS A 520 -20.28 -1.06 -16.42
CA LYS A 520 -21.48 -0.54 -17.09
C LYS A 520 -22.38 -1.70 -17.50
N ALA A 521 -23.68 -1.51 -17.42
CA ALA A 521 -24.64 -2.45 -18.00
C ALA A 521 -24.34 -2.60 -19.50
N GLN A 522 -24.28 -3.86 -19.95
CA GLN A 522 -24.13 -4.19 -21.37
C GLN A 522 -25.47 -4.05 -22.09
#